data_144f737a19488801de9d2bd614a97080
#
_entry.id   144f737a19488801de9d2bd614a97080
#
_cell.length_a   1.000
_cell.length_b   1.000
_cell.length_c   1.000
_cell.angle_alpha   90.00
_cell.angle_beta   90.00
_cell.angle_gamma   90.00
#
_symmetry.space_group_name_H-M   'P 1'
#
loop_
_entity.id
_entity.type
_entity.pdbx_description
1 polymer ?
#
loop_
_entity_poly.entity_id
_entity_poly.type
_entity_poly.pdbx_seq_one_letter_code
_entity_poly.pdbx_strand_id
1 'polypeptide(L)'
;MTDEEKFPPEKNFPAGYVPPKVWKWEKESGGNFANINRPVAGATHDKELPVGKHPIQLYSLATPNGVKVTILLEELLAAGHSDAEYDAWLIRITEGEQFGSGFVALNPNSKIPTWSWD
;
A
#
# COMPACT_ATOMS: atom_id res chain seq x y z
N MET A 1 -7.17 29.21 28.14
CA MET A 1 -6.68 29.40 26.75
C MET A 1 -7.35 28.42 25.82
N THR A 2 -7.95 28.93 24.77
CA THR A 2 -8.63 28.10 23.79
C THR A 2 -7.62 27.46 22.83
N ASP A 3 -8.02 26.40 22.10
CA ASP A 3 -7.18 25.77 21.10
C ASP A 3 -6.82 26.74 19.96
N GLU A 4 -7.70 27.68 19.63
CA GLU A 4 -7.46 28.72 18.63
C GLU A 4 -6.35 29.66 19.03
N GLU A 5 -6.24 30.01 20.31
CA GLU A 5 -5.16 30.83 20.82
C GLU A 5 -3.85 30.07 20.86
N LYS A 6 -3.90 28.77 21.16
CA LYS A 6 -2.73 27.91 21.25
C LYS A 6 -2.17 27.52 19.89
N PHE A 7 -3.06 27.30 18.90
CA PHE A 7 -2.71 26.87 17.56
C PHE A 7 -3.49 27.69 16.52
N PRO A 8 -3.15 28.98 16.37
CA PRO A 8 -3.88 29.81 15.42
C PRO A 8 -3.74 29.25 13.98
N PRO A 9 -4.87 29.10 13.27
CA PRO A 9 -4.88 28.45 11.95
C PRO A 9 -3.91 29.07 10.94
N GLU A 10 -3.77 30.35 10.93
CA GLU A 10 -2.91 31.07 9.99
C GLU A 10 -1.42 30.74 10.13
N LYS A 11 -1.00 30.21 11.28
CA LYS A 11 0.38 29.77 11.48
C LYS A 11 0.66 28.38 10.97
N ASN A 12 -0.39 27.62 10.67
CA ASN A 12 -0.27 26.22 10.24
C ASN A 12 -0.40 26.04 8.75
N PHE A 13 -0.69 27.10 8.00
CA PHE A 13 -0.88 27.05 6.58
C PHE A 13 0.13 27.91 5.84
N PRO A 14 0.54 27.51 4.62
CA PRO A 14 1.35 28.36 3.76
C PRO A 14 0.64 29.69 3.46
N ALA A 15 1.42 30.74 3.24
CA ALA A 15 0.88 32.05 2.88
C ALA A 15 -0.02 31.94 1.64
N GLY A 16 -1.22 32.52 1.75
CA GLY A 16 -2.19 32.50 0.65
C GLY A 16 -3.03 31.24 0.54
N TYR A 17 -2.76 30.24 1.39
CA TYR A 17 -3.55 29.01 1.38
C TYR A 17 -4.87 29.20 2.15
N VAL A 18 -5.96 28.80 1.50
CA VAL A 18 -7.30 28.76 2.12
C VAL A 18 -7.76 27.32 2.12
N PRO A 19 -7.95 26.69 3.32
CA PRO A 19 -8.39 25.30 3.36
C PRO A 19 -9.83 25.16 2.82
N PRO A 20 -10.10 24.12 2.03
CA PRO A 20 -11.44 23.88 1.52
C PRO A 20 -12.40 23.51 2.66
N LYS A 21 -13.68 23.82 2.50
CA LYS A 21 -14.70 23.40 3.49
C LYS A 21 -14.87 21.90 3.56
N VAL A 22 -14.69 21.22 2.41
CA VAL A 22 -14.70 19.77 2.30
C VAL A 22 -13.37 19.36 1.69
N TRP A 23 -12.58 18.60 2.42
CA TRP A 23 -11.30 18.11 1.93
C TRP A 23 -11.51 17.11 0.81
N LYS A 24 -10.71 17.23 -0.25
CA LYS A 24 -10.67 16.27 -1.35
C LYS A 24 -9.24 15.80 -1.54
N TRP A 25 -9.09 14.50 -1.75
CA TRP A 25 -7.79 13.93 -2.07
C TRP A 25 -7.41 14.27 -3.50
N GLU A 26 -6.20 14.80 -3.67
CA GLU A 26 -5.61 15.06 -4.97
C GLU A 26 -4.20 14.48 -4.99
N LYS A 27 -3.89 13.72 -6.04
CA LYS A 27 -2.61 13.07 -6.20
C LYS A 27 -1.43 14.04 -6.10
N GLU A 28 -1.58 15.22 -6.70
CA GLU A 28 -0.54 16.25 -6.79
C GLU A 28 -0.29 16.96 -5.45
N SER A 29 -1.18 16.83 -4.51
CA SER A 29 -1.10 17.55 -3.23
C SER A 29 -0.26 16.85 -2.17
N GLY A 30 0.14 15.62 -2.38
CA GLY A 30 0.80 14.79 -1.37
C GLY A 30 2.31 14.57 -1.55
N GLY A 31 2.94 15.22 -2.51
CA GLY A 31 4.38 15.06 -2.77
C GLY A 31 4.71 13.74 -3.47
N ASN A 32 5.97 13.30 -3.31
CA ASN A 32 6.52 12.16 -4.06
C ASN A 32 5.82 10.83 -3.78
N PHE A 33 5.20 10.67 -2.62
CA PHE A 33 4.57 9.43 -2.20
C PHE A 33 3.05 9.50 -2.14
N ALA A 34 2.45 10.52 -2.77
CA ALA A 34 1.01 10.71 -2.76
C ALA A 34 0.23 9.54 -3.38
N ASN A 35 0.86 8.79 -4.28
CA ASN A 35 0.25 7.66 -4.97
C ASN A 35 0.16 6.38 -4.14
N ILE A 36 0.87 6.31 -3.03
CA ILE A 36 0.99 5.08 -2.25
C ILE A 36 -0.27 4.82 -1.44
N ASN A 37 -0.90 5.87 -0.95
CA ASN A 37 -2.09 5.80 -0.12
C ASN A 37 -3.24 6.58 -0.75
N ARG A 38 -4.45 6.04 -0.61
CA ARG A 38 -5.66 6.72 -1.02
C ARG A 38 -6.69 6.68 0.11
N PRO A 39 -7.39 7.78 0.38
CA PRO A 39 -8.47 7.79 1.36
C PRO A 39 -9.77 7.18 0.83
N VAL A 40 -9.82 6.89 -0.47
CA VAL A 40 -11.01 6.35 -1.13
C VAL A 40 -10.78 4.88 -1.45
N ALA A 41 -11.71 4.03 -1.05
CA ALA A 41 -11.65 2.60 -1.32
C ALA A 41 -11.95 2.28 -2.79
N GLY A 42 -11.52 1.10 -3.21
CA GLY A 42 -11.80 0.58 -4.55
C GLY A 42 -10.62 0.66 -5.50
N ALA A 43 -10.76 -0.06 -6.61
CA ALA A 43 -9.72 -0.13 -7.62
C ALA A 43 -9.70 1.12 -8.50
N THR A 44 -8.50 1.51 -8.93
CA THR A 44 -8.33 2.59 -9.91
C THR A 44 -8.37 2.09 -11.34
N HIS A 45 -8.06 0.81 -11.55
CA HIS A 45 -7.97 0.21 -12.88
C HIS A 45 -8.15 -1.31 -12.79
N ASP A 46 -8.52 -1.90 -13.92
CA ASP A 46 -8.64 -3.34 -14.02
C ASP A 46 -7.27 -3.94 -14.31
N LYS A 47 -6.84 -4.85 -13.46
CA LYS A 47 -5.61 -5.59 -13.64
C LYS A 47 -5.67 -6.88 -12.85
N GLU A 48 -5.53 -8.00 -13.55
CA GLU A 48 -5.45 -9.31 -12.91
C GLU A 48 -4.07 -9.48 -12.26
N LEU A 49 -4.04 -10.17 -11.11
CA LEU A 49 -2.77 -10.55 -10.50
C LEU A 49 -2.26 -11.83 -11.15
N PRO A 50 -0.94 -11.92 -11.39
CA PRO A 50 -0.35 -13.17 -11.84
C PRO A 50 -0.43 -14.22 -10.74
N VAL A 51 -0.54 -15.49 -11.15
CA VAL A 51 -0.55 -16.63 -10.25
C VAL A 51 0.42 -17.67 -10.79
N GLY A 52 1.32 -18.12 -9.93
CA GLY A 52 2.28 -19.15 -10.27
C GLY A 52 1.83 -20.54 -9.83
N LYS A 53 2.79 -21.44 -9.68
CA LYS A 53 2.53 -22.86 -9.42
C LYS A 53 2.47 -23.25 -7.94
N HIS A 54 3.04 -22.45 -7.06
CA HIS A 54 3.07 -22.76 -5.64
C HIS A 54 1.77 -22.33 -4.95
N PRO A 55 1.36 -23.01 -3.84
CA PRO A 55 0.16 -22.62 -3.11
C PRO A 55 0.21 -21.21 -2.56
N ILE A 56 1.39 -20.74 -2.14
CA ILE A 56 1.57 -19.39 -1.61
C ILE A 56 1.96 -18.45 -2.75
N GLN A 57 1.17 -17.39 -2.93
CA GLN A 57 1.45 -16.33 -3.88
C GLN A 57 1.68 -15.05 -3.11
N LEU A 58 2.87 -14.48 -3.23
CA LEU A 58 3.26 -13.26 -2.52
C LEU A 58 3.33 -12.08 -3.48
N TYR A 59 2.63 -11.02 -3.17
CA TYR A 59 2.62 -9.78 -3.93
C TYR A 59 3.24 -8.69 -3.06
N SER A 60 4.43 -8.24 -3.41
CA SER A 60 5.20 -7.39 -2.51
C SER A 60 6.23 -6.53 -3.25
N LEU A 61 6.97 -5.78 -2.47
CA LEU A 61 8.10 -4.98 -2.92
C LEU A 61 9.14 -4.98 -1.79
N ALA A 62 10.40 -4.81 -2.11
CA ALA A 62 11.49 -4.82 -1.13
C ALA A 62 11.52 -3.53 -0.29
N THR A 63 10.47 -3.29 0.45
CA THR A 63 10.36 -2.25 1.47
C THR A 63 10.58 -2.88 2.85
N PRO A 64 10.78 -2.10 3.93
CA PRO A 64 10.91 -2.68 5.26
C PRO A 64 9.76 -3.61 5.66
N ASN A 65 8.53 -3.29 5.28
CA ASN A 65 7.39 -4.16 5.55
C ASN A 65 7.32 -5.34 4.58
N GLY A 66 7.63 -5.12 3.31
CA GLY A 66 7.58 -6.15 2.29
C GLY A 66 8.53 -7.30 2.54
N VAL A 67 9.75 -7.00 3.00
CA VAL A 67 10.76 -8.05 3.24
C VAL A 67 10.47 -8.91 4.45
N LYS A 68 9.60 -8.49 5.36
CA LYS A 68 9.25 -9.29 6.55
C LYS A 68 8.67 -10.64 6.18
N VAL A 69 7.76 -10.68 5.22
CA VAL A 69 7.14 -11.94 4.78
C VAL A 69 8.15 -12.80 4.03
N THR A 70 8.96 -12.21 3.18
CA THR A 70 10.01 -12.93 2.45
C THR A 70 10.98 -13.60 3.41
N ILE A 71 11.42 -12.85 4.44
CA ILE A 71 12.33 -13.39 5.47
C ILE A 71 11.67 -14.58 6.17
N LEU A 72 10.40 -14.45 6.58
CA LEU A 72 9.69 -15.53 7.24
C LEU A 72 9.61 -16.79 6.37
N LEU A 73 9.21 -16.64 5.10
CA LEU A 73 9.09 -17.78 4.20
C LEU A 73 10.44 -18.45 3.93
N GLU A 74 11.50 -17.66 3.72
CA GLU A 74 12.86 -18.21 3.53
C GLU A 74 13.37 -18.92 4.77
N GLU A 75 13.11 -18.41 5.97
CA GLU A 75 13.47 -19.06 7.22
C GLU A 75 12.73 -20.40 7.40
N LEU A 76 11.45 -20.42 7.05
CA LEU A 76 10.66 -21.67 7.11
C LEU A 76 11.20 -22.72 6.13
N LEU A 77 11.56 -22.30 4.92
CA LEU A 77 12.16 -23.21 3.94
C LEU A 77 13.51 -23.74 4.42
N ALA A 78 14.34 -22.88 5.00
CA ALA A 78 15.64 -23.27 5.56
C ALA A 78 15.48 -24.25 6.72
N ALA A 79 14.38 -24.16 7.47
CA ALA A 79 14.05 -25.08 8.56
C ALA A 79 13.42 -26.40 8.08
N GLY A 80 13.23 -26.57 6.77
CA GLY A 80 12.71 -27.80 6.19
C GLY A 80 11.20 -27.84 5.93
N HIS A 81 10.51 -26.71 6.06
CA HIS A 81 9.07 -26.63 5.79
C HIS A 81 8.83 -26.38 4.30
N SER A 82 8.81 -27.44 3.51
CA SER A 82 8.65 -27.35 2.05
C SER A 82 7.30 -26.78 1.62
N ASP A 83 6.29 -26.83 2.47
CA ASP A 83 4.98 -26.22 2.22
C ASP A 83 5.02 -24.69 2.28
N ALA A 84 6.14 -24.10 2.68
CA ALA A 84 6.36 -22.65 2.62
C ALA A 84 6.90 -22.17 1.26
N GLU A 85 7.01 -23.04 0.26
CA GLU A 85 7.38 -22.63 -1.09
C GLU A 85 6.37 -21.63 -1.66
N TYR A 86 6.86 -20.59 -2.32
CA TYR A 86 6.03 -19.49 -2.79
C TYR A 86 6.50 -18.95 -4.13
N ASP A 87 5.59 -18.29 -4.82
CA ASP A 87 5.92 -17.45 -5.98
C ASP A 87 5.81 -16.00 -5.55
N ALA A 88 6.80 -15.20 -5.91
CA ALA A 88 6.85 -13.79 -5.54
C ALA A 88 6.66 -12.91 -6.78
N TRP A 89 5.80 -11.91 -6.64
CA TRP A 89 5.44 -10.99 -7.70
C TRP A 89 5.67 -9.56 -7.25
N LEU A 90 6.35 -8.79 -8.09
CA LEU A 90 6.65 -7.38 -7.79
C LEU A 90 5.40 -6.52 -7.94
N ILE A 91 5.15 -5.69 -6.94
CA ILE A 91 4.10 -4.66 -6.98
C ILE A 91 4.77 -3.30 -6.87
N ARG A 92 4.70 -2.51 -7.94
CA ARG A 92 5.29 -1.17 -7.98
C ARG A 92 4.33 -0.17 -7.36
N ILE A 93 4.49 0.05 -6.05
CA ILE A 93 3.56 0.89 -5.28
C ILE A 93 3.57 2.35 -5.70
N THR A 94 4.71 2.85 -6.19
CA THR A 94 4.81 4.24 -6.69
C THR A 94 4.06 4.43 -8.00
N GLU A 95 3.77 3.35 -8.72
CA GLU A 95 3.01 3.37 -9.96
C GLU A 95 1.53 3.02 -9.74
N GLY A 96 1.12 2.78 -8.49
CA GLY A 96 -0.26 2.50 -8.16
C GLY A 96 -0.72 1.08 -8.45
N GLU A 97 0.18 0.13 -8.63
CA GLU A 97 -0.17 -1.27 -8.94
C GLU A 97 -1.01 -1.93 -7.84
N GLN A 98 -0.87 -1.48 -6.57
CA GLN A 98 -1.66 -1.96 -5.45
C GLN A 98 -3.14 -1.58 -5.54
N PHE A 99 -3.51 -0.70 -6.46
CA PHE A 99 -4.88 -0.27 -6.69
C PHE A 99 -5.54 -0.95 -7.90
N GLY A 100 -4.90 -1.95 -8.48
CA GLY A 100 -5.51 -2.76 -9.53
C GLY A 100 -6.64 -3.62 -8.97
N SER A 101 -7.63 -3.96 -9.81
CA SER A 101 -8.81 -4.70 -9.39
C SER A 101 -8.50 -6.04 -8.72
N GLY A 102 -7.54 -6.80 -9.25
CA GLY A 102 -7.14 -8.08 -8.67
C GLY A 102 -6.50 -7.93 -7.30
N PHE A 103 -5.64 -6.93 -7.13
CA PHE A 103 -5.00 -6.67 -5.83
C PHE A 103 -6.03 -6.20 -4.79
N VAL A 104 -6.92 -5.29 -5.16
CA VAL A 104 -7.96 -4.77 -4.27
C VAL A 104 -8.92 -5.88 -3.84
N ALA A 105 -9.25 -6.80 -4.75
CA ALA A 105 -10.09 -7.95 -4.42
C ALA A 105 -9.44 -8.85 -3.36
N LEU A 106 -8.12 -9.00 -3.40
CA LEU A 106 -7.39 -9.80 -2.43
C LEU A 106 -7.13 -9.03 -1.14
N ASN A 107 -6.80 -7.74 -1.24
CA ASN A 107 -6.55 -6.88 -0.10
C ASN A 107 -7.14 -5.48 -0.32
N PRO A 108 -8.35 -5.22 0.20
CA PRO A 108 -9.00 -3.91 0.04
C PRO A 108 -8.23 -2.73 0.62
N ASN A 109 -7.31 -2.97 1.55
CA ASN A 109 -6.44 -1.91 2.09
C ASN A 109 -5.37 -1.46 1.12
N SER A 110 -5.14 -2.21 0.03
CA SER A 110 -4.17 -1.87 -1.01
C SER A 110 -2.77 -1.60 -0.45
N LYS A 111 -2.30 -2.50 0.40
CA LYS A 111 -0.97 -2.43 1.03
C LYS A 111 -0.17 -3.69 0.74
N ILE A 112 1.12 -3.53 0.51
CA ILE A 112 2.05 -4.65 0.49
C ILE A 112 2.62 -4.86 1.90
N PRO A 113 3.07 -6.04 2.28
CA PRO A 113 2.94 -7.30 1.55
C PRO A 113 1.51 -7.85 1.60
N THR A 114 1.10 -8.52 0.55
CA THR A 114 -0.16 -9.25 0.48
C THR A 114 0.13 -10.65 -0.06
N TRP A 115 -0.52 -11.66 0.47
CA TRP A 115 -0.31 -13.02 0.02
C TRP A 115 -1.61 -13.82 0.06
N SER A 116 -1.67 -14.81 -0.80
CA SER A 116 -2.79 -15.76 -0.84
C SER A 116 -2.26 -17.16 -0.71
N TRP A 117 -3.11 -18.07 -0.24
CA TRP A 117 -2.78 -19.47 -0.09
C TRP A 117 -3.96 -20.33 -0.54
N ASP A 118 -3.67 -21.17 -1.53
CA ASP A 118 -4.63 -22.18 -2.01
C ASP A 118 -4.21 -23.59 -1.62
#